data_444a2021c45dcfbcb3c677a30741f574
#
_entry.id   444a2021c45dcfbcb3c677a30741f574
#
_cell.length_a   1.000
_cell.length_b   1.000
_cell.length_c   1.000
_cell.angle_alpha   90.00
_cell.angle_beta   90.00
_cell.angle_gamma   90.00
#
_symmetry.space_group_name_H-M   'P 1'
#
loop_
_entity.id
_entity.type
_entity.pdbx_description
1 polymer ?
#
loop_
_entity_poly.entity_id
_entity_poly.type
_entity_poly.pdbx_seq_one_letter_code
_entity_poly.pdbx_strand_id
1 'polypeptide(L)'
;MIAIRVPSSLVLLAAAAVAASVANPSLAGDGAPEPPPTGTPAAAPSPAPPPSAPAPSFDARLAAIEARLDATRYDLDMLLKKIDDVLWFERVGDVARIDKVYYTAPPSPKAKEIYGIKNERHPFKIWSYVFVPKSLDGSRKAPLLVLPHGGVHADFTTYHVHIVRELMEQGYVLIAPEYRGSTGYGKEYEQAIDYGGLEIEDVMAGIEWAVASLPNVDGSRVGILGWSHGGLIALMAAYEHPDRIRAIYAGVPVSDLVARMGYADEEYRNEFSAPHHIGKSANQDVAEYRRRSPVNHVEKLAVPLLVHTNTSDDDVYVLEVEHLIAALKAAGKQFEYEIFRDAPGGHSFDRIDTPAAREIRFRIYRFLAGHLRPERPFGSVEELSRASYR
;
A
#
# COMPACT_ATOMS: atom_id res chain seq x y z
N MET A 1 1.71 19.38 8.04
CA MET A 1 1.38 19.76 6.64
C MET A 1 -0.13 20.00 6.62
N ILE A 2 -0.57 21.16 6.22
CA ILE A 2 -1.99 21.55 6.22
C ILE A 2 -2.67 20.61 5.22
N ALA A 3 -3.57 19.77 5.69
CA ALA A 3 -4.49 19.04 4.83
C ALA A 3 -5.40 20.09 4.17
N ILE A 4 -5.16 20.38 2.91
CA ILE A 4 -6.07 21.19 2.11
C ILE A 4 -7.27 20.27 1.83
N ARG A 5 -8.31 20.41 2.65
CA ARG A 5 -9.64 19.94 2.28
C ARG A 5 -10.05 20.73 1.04
N VAL A 6 -10.00 20.09 -0.10
CA VAL A 6 -10.64 20.59 -1.32
C VAL A 6 -12.13 20.31 -1.16
N PRO A 7 -12.98 21.34 -1.07
CA PRO A 7 -14.43 21.10 -1.02
C PRO A 7 -14.87 20.47 -2.33
N SER A 8 -15.76 19.50 -2.25
CA SER A 8 -16.29 18.66 -3.35
C SER A 8 -16.98 19.43 -4.51
N SER A 9 -16.97 20.75 -4.46
CA SER A 9 -17.63 21.64 -5.45
C SER A 9 -16.70 22.19 -6.54
N LEU A 10 -15.41 21.83 -6.60
CA LEU A 10 -14.48 22.40 -7.61
C LEU A 10 -14.02 21.41 -8.69
N VAL A 11 -14.56 20.21 -8.77
CA VAL A 11 -14.19 19.20 -9.79
C VAL A 11 -15.07 19.29 -11.06
N LEU A 12 -16.00 20.20 -11.16
CA LEU A 12 -17.02 20.23 -12.23
C LEU A 12 -16.69 21.12 -13.44
N LEU A 13 -15.47 21.60 -13.65
CA LEU A 13 -15.19 22.56 -14.74
C LEU A 13 -14.03 22.22 -15.69
N ALA A 14 -13.58 20.99 -15.79
CA ALA A 14 -12.48 20.64 -16.72
C ALA A 14 -12.77 19.51 -17.74
N ALA A 15 -14.04 19.15 -17.98
CA ALA A 15 -14.38 18.06 -18.89
C ALA A 15 -15.21 18.49 -20.12
N ALA A 16 -15.01 19.69 -20.65
CA ALA A 16 -15.75 20.16 -21.82
C ALA A 16 -14.84 20.83 -22.86
N ALA A 17 -13.86 20.11 -23.41
CA ALA A 17 -13.19 20.54 -24.65
C ALA A 17 -12.25 19.46 -25.20
N VAL A 18 -12.75 18.36 -25.75
CA VAL A 18 -12.11 17.63 -26.88
C VAL A 18 -13.16 16.73 -27.53
N ALA A 19 -13.95 17.27 -28.41
CA ALA A 19 -14.70 16.52 -29.41
C ALA A 19 -15.06 17.45 -30.55
N ALA A 20 -14.09 17.79 -31.40
CA ALA A 20 -14.38 18.31 -32.73
C ALA A 20 -13.20 18.06 -33.67
N SER A 21 -13.55 17.49 -34.81
CA SER A 21 -12.80 17.51 -36.08
C SER A 21 -11.71 16.46 -36.32
N VAL A 22 -12.14 15.37 -36.97
CA VAL A 22 -11.41 14.88 -38.13
C VAL A 22 -12.42 14.77 -39.29
N ALA A 23 -12.50 15.81 -40.11
CA ALA A 23 -13.13 15.74 -41.41
C ALA A 23 -12.00 15.52 -42.43
N ASN A 24 -12.07 14.40 -43.14
CA ASN A 24 -11.22 14.13 -44.31
C ASN A 24 -11.73 14.97 -45.52
N PRO A 25 -10.87 15.67 -46.27
CA PRO A 25 -11.24 16.24 -47.52
C PRO A 25 -11.21 15.20 -48.65
N SER A 26 -12.35 14.97 -49.26
CA SER A 26 -12.51 14.22 -50.51
C SER A 26 -11.98 15.06 -51.70
N LEU A 27 -11.06 14.47 -52.44
CA LEU A 27 -10.60 15.01 -53.73
C LEU A 27 -11.67 14.77 -54.82
N ALA A 28 -11.98 15.83 -55.52
CA ALA A 28 -12.84 15.82 -56.70
C ALA A 28 -12.13 15.13 -57.88
N GLY A 29 -12.81 14.25 -58.58
CA GLY A 29 -12.42 13.65 -59.85
C GLY A 29 -13.54 13.80 -60.86
N ASP A 30 -13.16 14.20 -62.05
CA ASP A 30 -13.94 14.68 -63.19
C ASP A 30 -14.98 13.68 -63.75
N GLY A 31 -16.01 14.27 -64.34
CA GLY A 31 -17.21 13.67 -64.84
C GLY A 31 -17.11 12.85 -66.13
N ALA A 32 -18.03 11.89 -66.23
CA ALA A 32 -18.51 11.32 -67.50
C ALA A 32 -20.05 11.31 -67.50
N PRO A 33 -20.73 11.39 -68.62
CA PRO A 33 -22.16 11.68 -68.67
C PRO A 33 -23.04 10.48 -68.40
N GLU A 34 -24.14 10.74 -67.69
CA GLU A 34 -25.17 9.78 -67.26
C GLU A 34 -26.01 9.24 -68.45
N PRO A 35 -26.35 7.94 -68.48
CA PRO A 35 -27.38 7.41 -69.34
C PRO A 35 -28.79 7.63 -68.76
N PRO A 36 -29.86 7.67 -69.62
CA PRO A 36 -31.21 8.02 -69.19
C PRO A 36 -31.85 7.00 -68.25
N PRO A 37 -32.80 7.42 -67.38
CA PRO A 37 -33.33 6.57 -66.28
C PRO A 37 -34.30 5.50 -66.82
N THR A 38 -33.96 4.27 -66.58
CA THR A 38 -34.93 3.16 -66.69
C THR A 38 -35.70 3.10 -65.37
N GLY A 39 -37.00 3.11 -65.43
CA GLY A 39 -37.93 3.16 -64.29
C GLY A 39 -37.68 1.99 -63.31
N THR A 40 -37.32 2.35 -62.08
CA THR A 40 -37.19 1.44 -60.97
C THR A 40 -38.60 1.15 -60.35
N PRO A 41 -38.98 -0.09 -60.07
CA PRO A 41 -40.19 -0.36 -59.31
C PRO A 41 -40.14 0.25 -57.92
N ALA A 42 -41.23 0.82 -57.46
CA ALA A 42 -41.34 1.44 -56.14
C ALA A 42 -40.87 0.45 -55.05
N ALA A 43 -39.84 0.84 -54.32
CA ALA A 43 -39.34 0.07 -53.16
C ALA A 43 -40.45 0.00 -52.10
N ALA A 44 -40.68 -1.20 -51.57
CA ALA A 44 -41.57 -1.39 -50.43
C ALA A 44 -41.14 -0.52 -49.26
N PRO A 45 -42.04 0.04 -48.45
CA PRO A 45 -41.67 0.89 -47.33
C PRO A 45 -40.81 0.11 -46.36
N SER A 46 -39.64 0.65 -45.99
CA SER A 46 -38.79 0.10 -44.94
C SER A 46 -39.56 -0.07 -43.66
N PRO A 47 -39.40 -1.20 -42.95
CA PRO A 47 -40.04 -1.38 -41.66
C PRO A 47 -39.67 -0.23 -40.71
N ALA A 48 -40.68 0.26 -39.97
CA ALA A 48 -40.45 1.33 -38.99
C ALA A 48 -39.36 0.88 -37.98
N PRO A 49 -38.46 1.78 -37.57
CA PRO A 49 -37.46 1.46 -36.59
C PRO A 49 -38.13 0.98 -35.30
N PRO A 50 -37.59 -0.02 -34.60
CA PRO A 50 -38.13 -0.49 -33.32
C PRO A 50 -38.26 0.69 -32.34
N PRO A 51 -39.27 0.70 -31.48
CA PRO A 51 -39.46 1.76 -30.50
C PRO A 51 -38.18 1.91 -29.66
N SER A 52 -37.68 3.14 -29.51
CA SER A 52 -36.54 3.43 -28.67
C SER A 52 -36.82 3.01 -27.23
N ALA A 53 -35.85 2.32 -26.60
CA ALA A 53 -35.98 1.97 -25.19
C ALA A 53 -36.28 3.24 -24.36
N PRO A 54 -37.12 3.15 -23.32
CA PRO A 54 -37.43 4.29 -22.47
C PRO A 54 -36.14 4.85 -21.84
N ALA A 55 -36.05 6.17 -21.75
CA ALA A 55 -34.90 6.81 -21.10
C ALA A 55 -34.78 6.33 -19.64
N PRO A 56 -33.56 6.06 -19.14
CA PRO A 56 -33.35 5.61 -17.78
C PRO A 56 -33.88 6.63 -16.78
N SER A 57 -34.41 6.13 -15.65
CA SER A 57 -34.88 6.99 -14.54
C SER A 57 -33.76 7.88 -14.00
N PHE A 58 -34.11 8.93 -13.25
CA PHE A 58 -33.15 9.82 -12.60
C PHE A 58 -32.19 9.02 -11.69
N ASP A 59 -32.74 8.12 -10.86
CA ASP A 59 -31.95 7.28 -9.96
C ASP A 59 -30.99 6.36 -10.72
N ALA A 60 -31.45 5.76 -11.84
CA ALA A 60 -30.57 4.93 -12.68
C ALA A 60 -29.43 5.75 -13.32
N ARG A 61 -29.71 7.00 -13.68
CA ARG A 61 -28.68 7.92 -14.21
C ARG A 61 -27.68 8.34 -13.12
N LEU A 62 -28.18 8.62 -11.90
CA LEU A 62 -27.33 8.96 -10.76
C LEU A 62 -26.40 7.79 -10.41
N ALA A 63 -26.95 6.59 -10.26
CA ALA A 63 -26.15 5.38 -10.00
C ALA A 63 -25.09 5.13 -11.09
N ALA A 64 -25.43 5.37 -12.36
CA ALA A 64 -24.45 5.25 -13.45
C ALA A 64 -23.34 6.30 -13.40
N ILE A 65 -23.64 7.52 -12.94
CA ILE A 65 -22.64 8.57 -12.72
C ILE A 65 -21.72 8.20 -11.55
N GLU A 66 -22.28 7.76 -10.43
CA GLU A 66 -21.52 7.30 -9.26
C GLU A 66 -20.57 6.15 -9.64
N ALA A 67 -21.07 5.15 -10.36
CA ALA A 67 -20.24 4.03 -10.82
C ALA A 67 -19.10 4.49 -11.76
N ARG A 68 -19.34 5.50 -12.61
CA ARG A 68 -18.29 6.07 -13.47
C ARG A 68 -17.26 6.88 -12.69
N LEU A 69 -17.68 7.63 -11.68
CA LEU A 69 -16.77 8.36 -10.79
C LEU A 69 -15.85 7.40 -10.04
N ASP A 70 -16.41 6.32 -9.50
CA ASP A 70 -15.63 5.26 -8.85
C ASP A 70 -14.62 4.64 -9.80
N ALA A 71 -15.05 4.24 -11.00
CA ALA A 71 -14.14 3.68 -12.01
C ALA A 71 -13.01 4.67 -12.37
N THR A 72 -13.34 5.96 -12.53
CA THR A 72 -12.36 7.00 -12.83
C THR A 72 -11.35 7.18 -11.68
N ARG A 73 -11.80 7.08 -10.41
CA ARG A 73 -10.90 7.12 -9.24
C ARG A 73 -9.86 6.00 -9.33
N TYR A 74 -10.30 4.76 -9.55
CA TYR A 74 -9.39 3.62 -9.67
C TYR A 74 -8.42 3.74 -10.85
N ASP A 75 -8.89 4.27 -12.00
CA ASP A 75 -8.03 4.51 -13.16
C ASP A 75 -6.96 5.56 -12.87
N LEU A 76 -7.30 6.63 -12.12
CA LEU A 76 -6.35 7.64 -11.68
C LEU A 76 -5.34 7.07 -10.69
N ASP A 77 -5.76 6.27 -9.71
CA ASP A 77 -4.87 5.62 -8.76
C ASP A 77 -3.87 4.69 -9.47
N MET A 78 -4.35 3.91 -10.45
CA MET A 78 -3.47 3.07 -11.28
C MET A 78 -2.49 3.90 -12.13
N LEU A 79 -2.91 5.05 -12.63
CA LEU A 79 -2.04 5.94 -13.38
C LEU A 79 -0.98 6.58 -12.47
N LEU A 80 -1.36 7.08 -11.30
CA LEU A 80 -0.44 7.63 -10.31
C LEU A 80 0.60 6.58 -9.88
N LYS A 81 0.17 5.34 -9.69
CA LYS A 81 1.08 4.23 -9.38
C LYS A 81 2.11 3.98 -10.49
N LYS A 82 1.70 4.03 -11.76
CA LYS A 82 2.63 3.90 -12.91
C LYS A 82 3.61 5.06 -13.00
N ILE A 83 3.19 6.27 -12.65
CA ILE A 83 4.09 7.43 -12.57
C ILE A 83 5.12 7.21 -11.45
N ASP A 84 4.66 6.77 -10.30
CA ASP A 84 5.53 6.48 -9.14
C ASP A 84 6.54 5.37 -9.46
N ASP A 85 6.12 4.32 -10.21
CA ASP A 85 7.01 3.27 -10.71
C ASP A 85 8.21 3.85 -11.49
N VAL A 86 7.99 4.86 -12.34
CA VAL A 86 9.07 5.53 -13.10
C VAL A 86 9.92 6.40 -12.18
N LEU A 87 9.30 7.11 -11.23
CA LEU A 87 10.01 7.99 -10.31
C LEU A 87 10.98 7.24 -9.39
N TRP A 88 10.71 5.98 -9.05
CA TRP A 88 11.65 5.15 -8.30
C TRP A 88 13.01 5.01 -9.00
N PHE A 89 13.01 4.75 -10.31
CA PHE A 89 14.25 4.64 -11.09
C PHE A 89 15.00 5.96 -11.13
N GLU A 90 14.30 7.08 -11.26
CA GLU A 90 14.90 8.41 -11.25
C GLU A 90 15.51 8.76 -9.89
N ARG A 91 14.80 8.47 -8.80
CA ARG A 91 15.14 8.93 -7.45
C ARG A 91 16.13 8.03 -6.71
N VAL A 92 16.18 6.75 -7.03
CA VAL A 92 16.95 5.72 -6.28
C VAL A 92 17.85 4.90 -7.21
N GLY A 93 17.66 4.98 -8.52
CA GLY A 93 18.40 4.20 -9.51
C GLY A 93 19.90 4.44 -9.55
N ASP A 94 20.42 5.49 -8.91
CA ASP A 94 21.88 5.71 -8.73
C ASP A 94 22.48 4.76 -7.67
N VAL A 95 21.75 4.42 -6.59
CA VAL A 95 22.23 3.58 -5.47
C VAL A 95 21.69 2.16 -5.49
N ALA A 96 20.59 1.88 -6.20
CA ALA A 96 19.95 0.57 -6.25
C ALA A 96 19.72 0.05 -7.67
N ARG A 97 19.71 -1.28 -7.80
CA ARG A 97 18.96 -1.99 -8.86
C ARG A 97 17.54 -2.17 -8.36
N ILE A 98 16.57 -1.80 -9.19
CA ILE A 98 15.15 -1.74 -8.81
C ILE A 98 14.38 -2.66 -9.75
N ASP A 99 13.56 -3.52 -9.17
CA ASP A 99 12.59 -4.33 -9.89
C ASP A 99 11.21 -4.19 -9.27
N LYS A 100 10.17 -4.34 -10.08
CA LYS A 100 8.81 -4.55 -9.63
C LYS A 100 8.37 -5.93 -10.03
N VAL A 101 8.20 -6.77 -9.03
CA VAL A 101 7.93 -8.20 -9.19
C VAL A 101 6.53 -8.54 -8.71
N TYR A 102 6.10 -9.77 -8.95
CA TYR A 102 4.93 -10.33 -8.29
C TYR A 102 5.20 -11.76 -7.86
N TYR A 103 4.57 -12.15 -6.77
CA TYR A 103 4.57 -13.51 -6.24
C TYR A 103 3.14 -13.89 -5.85
N THR A 104 2.95 -15.13 -5.42
CA THR A 104 1.64 -15.63 -5.00
C THR A 104 1.58 -15.77 -3.48
N ALA A 105 0.43 -15.42 -2.93
CA ALA A 105 0.09 -15.51 -1.52
C ALA A 105 -1.22 -16.32 -1.36
N PRO A 106 -1.68 -16.61 -0.13
CA PRO A 106 -2.91 -17.37 0.08
C PRO A 106 -4.11 -16.77 -0.65
N PRO A 107 -5.03 -17.60 -1.17
CA PRO A 107 -6.22 -17.11 -1.87
C PRO A 107 -7.09 -16.23 -0.98
N SER A 108 -7.79 -15.27 -1.57
CA SER A 108 -8.74 -14.44 -0.84
C SER A 108 -10.11 -15.12 -0.81
N PRO A 109 -10.67 -15.46 0.36
CA PRO A 109 -12.02 -16.02 0.45
C PRO A 109 -13.12 -15.00 0.09
N LYS A 110 -12.76 -13.69 0.09
CA LYS A 110 -13.69 -12.60 -0.21
C LYS A 110 -13.74 -12.25 -1.69
N ALA A 111 -12.67 -12.52 -2.44
CA ALA A 111 -12.60 -12.19 -3.85
C ALA A 111 -13.26 -13.27 -4.69
N LYS A 112 -14.43 -12.97 -5.22
CA LYS A 112 -15.16 -13.87 -6.12
C LYS A 112 -14.50 -13.98 -7.49
N GLU A 113 -13.83 -12.92 -7.91
CA GLU A 113 -13.12 -12.83 -9.18
C GLU A 113 -11.92 -11.89 -9.01
N ILE A 114 -10.72 -12.37 -9.32
CA ILE A 114 -9.50 -11.55 -9.37
C ILE A 114 -8.84 -11.83 -10.72
N TYR A 115 -8.54 -10.79 -11.47
CA TYR A 115 -7.95 -10.87 -12.81
C TYR A 115 -8.79 -11.73 -13.79
N GLY A 116 -10.13 -11.67 -13.68
CA GLY A 116 -11.02 -12.46 -14.52
C GLY A 116 -11.11 -13.95 -14.15
N ILE A 117 -10.52 -14.37 -13.03
CA ILE A 117 -10.50 -15.75 -12.57
C ILE A 117 -11.51 -15.93 -11.44
N LYS A 118 -12.59 -16.67 -11.75
CA LYS A 118 -13.66 -16.99 -10.79
C LYS A 118 -13.31 -18.24 -9.98
N ASN A 119 -12.36 -18.12 -9.05
CA ASN A 119 -12.04 -19.25 -8.20
C ASN A 119 -11.39 -18.80 -6.88
N GLU A 120 -12.09 -19.00 -5.77
CA GLU A 120 -11.63 -18.73 -4.41
C GLU A 120 -10.37 -19.50 -4.01
N ARG A 121 -9.99 -20.53 -4.79
CA ARG A 121 -8.79 -21.36 -4.55
C ARG A 121 -7.54 -20.88 -5.28
N HIS A 122 -7.67 -19.89 -6.18
CA HIS A 122 -6.48 -19.37 -6.86
C HIS A 122 -5.64 -18.53 -5.90
N PRO A 123 -4.30 -18.73 -5.90
CA PRO A 123 -3.40 -17.89 -5.14
C PRO A 123 -3.59 -16.41 -5.49
N PHE A 124 -3.55 -15.56 -4.48
CA PHE A 124 -3.60 -14.13 -4.69
C PHE A 124 -2.25 -13.63 -5.22
N LYS A 125 -2.29 -12.73 -6.21
CA LYS A 125 -1.09 -12.16 -6.80
C LYS A 125 -0.71 -10.88 -6.07
N ILE A 126 0.47 -10.85 -5.44
CA ILE A 126 0.99 -9.70 -4.72
C ILE A 126 2.12 -9.05 -5.51
N TRP A 127 1.99 -7.75 -5.76
CA TRP A 127 3.07 -6.95 -6.31
C TRP A 127 4.04 -6.52 -5.21
N SER A 128 5.31 -6.33 -5.56
CA SER A 128 6.32 -5.83 -4.62
C SER A 128 7.42 -5.08 -5.36
N TYR A 129 7.89 -3.99 -4.78
CA TYR A 129 9.17 -3.43 -5.19
C TYR A 129 10.31 -4.21 -4.56
N VAL A 130 11.39 -4.31 -5.30
CA VAL A 130 12.66 -4.91 -4.88
C VAL A 130 13.77 -3.91 -5.12
N PHE A 131 14.55 -3.62 -4.08
CA PHE A 131 15.70 -2.74 -4.16
C PHE A 131 16.94 -3.51 -3.72
N VAL A 132 17.91 -3.64 -4.61
CA VAL A 132 19.19 -4.30 -4.34
C VAL A 132 20.30 -3.27 -4.45
N PRO A 133 21.09 -3.03 -3.38
CA PRO A 133 22.18 -2.06 -3.42
C PRO A 133 23.13 -2.30 -4.59
N LYS A 134 23.49 -1.27 -5.34
CA LYS A 134 24.47 -1.39 -6.41
C LYS A 134 25.87 -1.75 -5.89
N SER A 135 26.15 -1.42 -4.64
CA SER A 135 27.39 -1.79 -3.95
C SER A 135 27.48 -3.28 -3.61
N LEU A 136 26.36 -4.00 -3.64
CA LEU A 136 26.34 -5.43 -3.36
C LEU A 136 26.81 -6.20 -4.59
N ASP A 137 27.98 -6.82 -4.51
CA ASP A 137 28.45 -7.75 -5.52
C ASP A 137 27.81 -9.14 -5.35
N GLY A 138 27.88 -9.96 -6.40
CA GLY A 138 27.27 -11.29 -6.40
C GLY A 138 27.94 -12.32 -5.47
N SER A 139 29.06 -11.97 -4.83
CA SER A 139 29.83 -12.89 -3.98
C SER A 139 29.35 -12.92 -2.53
N ARG A 140 28.58 -11.92 -2.09
CA ARG A 140 28.14 -11.76 -0.70
C ARG A 140 26.63 -11.72 -0.56
N LYS A 141 26.15 -12.22 0.58
CA LYS A 141 24.74 -12.14 0.97
C LYS A 141 24.50 -10.99 1.94
N ALA A 142 23.43 -10.25 1.73
CA ALA A 142 23.00 -9.13 2.53
C ALA A 142 21.76 -9.49 3.36
N PRO A 143 21.52 -8.84 4.51
CA PRO A 143 20.27 -8.97 5.23
C PRO A 143 19.11 -8.42 4.40
N LEU A 144 17.94 -9.04 4.56
CA LEU A 144 16.68 -8.60 3.97
C LEU A 144 15.94 -7.71 4.95
N LEU A 145 15.52 -6.54 4.50
CA LEU A 145 14.48 -5.76 5.16
C LEU A 145 13.18 -5.82 4.36
N VAL A 146 12.08 -5.97 5.06
CA VAL A 146 10.74 -5.88 4.50
C VAL A 146 10.08 -4.62 5.02
N LEU A 147 9.54 -3.82 4.11
CA LEU A 147 8.90 -2.56 4.44
C LEU A 147 7.44 -2.58 3.97
N PRO A 148 6.52 -3.17 4.75
CA PRO A 148 5.10 -3.02 4.50
C PRO A 148 4.69 -1.57 4.75
N HIS A 149 3.98 -0.96 3.80
CA HIS A 149 3.53 0.43 3.93
C HIS A 149 2.44 0.58 4.98
N GLY A 150 2.21 1.80 5.44
CA GLY A 150 1.10 2.16 6.32
C GLY A 150 -0.18 2.45 5.54
N GLY A 151 -1.29 2.67 6.28
CA GLY A 151 -2.60 2.93 5.70
C GLY A 151 -3.19 1.68 5.04
N VAL A 152 -4.41 1.33 5.39
CA VAL A 152 -5.04 0.13 4.84
C VAL A 152 -5.28 0.26 3.33
N HIS A 153 -5.71 1.44 2.89
CA HIS A 153 -5.89 1.83 1.50
C HIS A 153 -4.87 2.91 1.13
N ALA A 154 -3.63 2.47 0.99
CA ALA A 154 -2.49 3.24 0.52
C ALA A 154 -1.59 2.33 -0.31
N ASP A 155 -0.44 2.81 -0.72
CA ASP A 155 0.55 2.06 -1.47
C ASP A 155 1.97 2.54 -1.12
N PHE A 156 2.97 1.78 -1.51
CA PHE A 156 4.37 2.14 -1.31
C PHE A 156 4.81 3.13 -2.38
N THR A 157 5.02 4.39 -1.97
CA THR A 157 5.32 5.50 -2.89
C THR A 157 6.70 6.09 -2.68
N THR A 158 7.12 6.95 -3.60
CA THR A 158 8.34 7.75 -3.53
C THR A 158 8.38 8.72 -2.35
N TYR A 159 7.35 8.80 -1.52
CA TYR A 159 7.43 9.40 -0.19
C TYR A 159 8.57 8.81 0.65
N HIS A 160 8.89 7.52 0.45
CA HIS A 160 9.93 6.80 1.18
C HIS A 160 11.34 6.87 0.55
N VAL A 161 11.56 7.70 -0.47
CA VAL A 161 12.83 7.76 -1.23
C VAL A 161 14.05 7.88 -0.31
N HIS A 162 14.04 8.83 0.63
CA HIS A 162 15.16 9.04 1.54
C HIS A 162 15.43 7.81 2.42
N ILE A 163 14.39 7.16 2.93
CA ILE A 163 14.49 5.93 3.74
C ILE A 163 15.09 4.79 2.91
N VAL A 164 14.60 4.59 1.67
CA VAL A 164 15.14 3.57 0.77
C VAL A 164 16.62 3.83 0.49
N ARG A 165 17.01 5.08 0.19
CA ARG A 165 18.41 5.45 -0.03
C ARG A 165 19.27 5.17 1.20
N GLU A 166 18.80 5.57 2.38
CA GLU A 166 19.48 5.33 3.67
C GLU A 166 19.71 3.83 3.92
N LEU A 167 18.75 2.97 3.56
CA LEU A 167 18.87 1.52 3.69
C LEU A 167 19.80 0.89 2.63
N MET A 168 19.76 1.40 1.40
CA MET A 168 20.65 0.95 0.32
C MET A 168 22.13 1.24 0.65
N GLU A 169 22.43 2.41 1.20
CA GLU A 169 23.79 2.77 1.60
C GLU A 169 24.33 1.89 2.73
N GLN A 170 23.48 1.39 3.60
CA GLN A 170 23.86 0.44 4.63
C GLN A 170 24.07 -0.99 4.10
N GLY A 171 23.60 -1.30 2.90
CA GLY A 171 23.77 -2.60 2.26
C GLY A 171 22.64 -3.60 2.55
N TYR A 172 21.44 -3.16 2.89
CA TYR A 172 20.26 -4.02 2.97
C TYR A 172 19.70 -4.30 1.58
N VAL A 173 19.26 -5.53 1.31
CA VAL A 173 18.26 -5.79 0.27
C VAL A 173 16.90 -5.45 0.86
N LEU A 174 16.07 -4.73 0.12
CA LEU A 174 14.76 -4.28 0.56
C LEU A 174 13.68 -4.82 -0.37
N ILE A 175 12.60 -5.35 0.20
CA ILE A 175 11.34 -5.57 -0.50
C ILE A 175 10.24 -4.73 0.15
N ALA A 176 9.38 -4.16 -0.68
CA ALA A 176 8.21 -3.39 -0.24
C ALA A 176 6.94 -4.00 -0.87
N PRO A 177 6.29 -4.94 -0.16
CA PRO A 177 5.07 -5.58 -0.63
C PRO A 177 3.91 -4.59 -0.73
N GLU A 178 3.23 -4.63 -1.86
CA GLU A 178 1.91 -4.07 -2.07
C GLU A 178 0.90 -5.13 -1.69
N TYR A 179 0.71 -5.34 -0.40
CA TYR A 179 -0.17 -6.38 0.13
C TYR A 179 -1.64 -6.14 -0.28
N ARG A 180 -2.49 -7.18 -0.18
CA ARG A 180 -3.93 -7.02 -0.47
C ARG A 180 -4.52 -5.84 0.29
N GLY A 181 -5.34 -5.02 -0.38
CA GLY A 181 -5.84 -3.76 0.16
C GLY A 181 -5.09 -2.52 -0.33
N SER A 182 -3.90 -2.69 -0.97
CA SER A 182 -3.15 -1.57 -1.53
C SER A 182 -3.88 -0.89 -2.68
N THR A 183 -3.75 0.43 -2.77
CA THR A 183 -4.25 1.24 -3.89
C THR A 183 -3.35 1.14 -5.12
N GLY A 184 -3.84 1.61 -6.27
CA GLY A 184 -3.08 1.61 -7.52
C GLY A 184 -3.11 0.30 -8.32
N TYR A 185 -3.90 -0.70 -7.88
CA TYR A 185 -4.03 -2.02 -8.52
C TYR A 185 -5.48 -2.37 -8.88
N GLY A 186 -6.41 -1.41 -8.75
CA GLY A 186 -7.82 -1.57 -9.05
C GLY A 186 -8.67 -2.01 -7.86
N LYS A 187 -10.00 -1.93 -8.05
CA LYS A 187 -11.01 -2.12 -7.02
C LYS A 187 -10.93 -3.48 -6.32
N GLU A 188 -10.79 -4.55 -7.10
CA GLU A 188 -10.75 -5.92 -6.55
C GLU A 188 -9.54 -6.13 -5.65
N TYR A 189 -8.42 -5.49 -5.97
CA TYR A 189 -7.21 -5.56 -5.16
C TYR A 189 -7.37 -4.79 -3.85
N GLU A 190 -7.89 -3.57 -3.90
CA GLU A 190 -8.17 -2.73 -2.74
C GLU A 190 -9.18 -3.41 -1.80
N GLN A 191 -10.27 -3.95 -2.34
CA GLN A 191 -11.32 -4.63 -1.58
C GLN A 191 -10.96 -6.05 -1.13
N ALA A 192 -9.79 -6.56 -1.50
CA ALA A 192 -9.32 -7.86 -1.02
C ALA A 192 -8.72 -7.81 0.39
N ILE A 193 -8.63 -6.66 1.01
CA ILE A 193 -8.09 -6.49 2.37
C ILE A 193 -8.71 -7.47 3.37
N ASP A 194 -7.90 -7.98 4.28
CA ASP A 194 -8.32 -8.79 5.43
C ASP A 194 -7.65 -8.27 6.70
N TYR A 195 -7.91 -7.05 7.05
CA TYR A 195 -7.22 -6.20 8.03
C TYR A 195 -6.80 -6.94 9.32
N GLY A 196 -5.49 -7.07 9.57
CA GLY A 196 -4.93 -7.88 10.65
C GLY A 196 -5.06 -9.38 10.40
N GLY A 197 -5.07 -9.81 9.12
CA GLY A 197 -5.22 -11.19 8.71
C GLY A 197 -4.33 -11.58 7.53
N LEU A 198 -4.90 -11.80 6.36
CA LEU A 198 -4.16 -12.37 5.22
C LEU A 198 -3.10 -11.45 4.61
N GLU A 199 -3.15 -10.14 4.81
CA GLU A 199 -2.07 -9.24 4.37
C GLU A 199 -0.74 -9.50 5.12
N ILE A 200 -0.80 -10.10 6.30
CA ILE A 200 0.39 -10.58 7.02
C ILE A 200 1.02 -11.73 6.23
N GLU A 201 0.21 -12.67 5.78
CA GLU A 201 0.65 -13.80 4.94
C GLU A 201 1.15 -13.35 3.57
N ASP A 202 0.62 -12.23 3.03
CA ASP A 202 1.16 -11.62 1.81
C ASP A 202 2.59 -11.14 1.99
N VAL A 203 2.88 -10.53 3.12
CA VAL A 203 4.23 -10.07 3.49
C VAL A 203 5.16 -11.25 3.72
N MET A 204 4.68 -12.29 4.42
CA MET A 204 5.45 -13.52 4.64
C MET A 204 5.76 -14.25 3.33
N ALA A 205 4.80 -14.35 2.41
CA ALA A 205 5.02 -14.90 1.08
C ALA A 205 6.10 -14.11 0.30
N GLY A 206 6.16 -12.79 0.49
CA GLY A 206 7.21 -11.94 -0.06
C GLY A 206 8.60 -12.26 0.49
N ILE A 207 8.71 -12.56 1.78
CA ILE A 207 9.96 -13.01 2.40
C ILE A 207 10.41 -14.33 1.78
N GLU A 208 9.51 -15.31 1.71
CA GLU A 208 9.83 -16.62 1.11
C GLU A 208 10.26 -16.49 -0.35
N TRP A 209 9.55 -15.67 -1.12
CA TRP A 209 9.91 -15.39 -2.50
C TRP A 209 11.31 -14.75 -2.62
N ALA A 210 11.60 -13.73 -1.79
CA ALA A 210 12.88 -13.03 -1.82
C ALA A 210 14.05 -13.94 -1.46
N VAL A 211 13.90 -14.78 -0.42
CA VAL A 211 14.91 -15.74 0.01
C VAL A 211 15.17 -16.81 -1.07
N ALA A 212 14.13 -17.26 -1.77
CA ALA A 212 14.24 -18.28 -2.81
C ALA A 212 14.77 -17.72 -4.14
N SER A 213 14.42 -16.45 -4.48
CA SER A 213 14.63 -15.91 -5.83
C SER A 213 15.82 -14.95 -5.93
N LEU A 214 16.22 -14.32 -4.82
CA LEU A 214 17.30 -13.33 -4.80
C LEU A 214 18.59 -13.96 -4.25
N PRO A 215 19.59 -14.24 -5.09
CA PRO A 215 20.80 -14.98 -4.67
C PRO A 215 21.62 -14.22 -3.62
N ASN A 216 21.49 -12.91 -3.56
CA ASN A 216 22.19 -12.04 -2.62
C ASN A 216 21.50 -11.90 -1.26
N VAL A 217 20.34 -12.52 -1.04
CA VAL A 217 19.63 -12.46 0.24
C VAL A 217 20.15 -13.52 1.22
N ASP A 218 20.41 -13.10 2.45
CA ASP A 218 20.62 -13.97 3.58
C ASP A 218 19.33 -14.21 4.35
N GLY A 219 18.67 -15.33 4.08
CA GLY A 219 17.39 -15.68 4.72
C GLY A 219 17.46 -15.91 6.24
N SER A 220 18.65 -15.95 6.83
CA SER A 220 18.84 -16.01 8.31
C SER A 220 18.84 -14.63 8.97
N ARG A 221 18.86 -13.55 8.18
CA ARG A 221 18.92 -12.16 8.64
C ARG A 221 17.81 -11.33 8.00
N VAL A 222 16.57 -11.66 8.33
CA VAL A 222 15.36 -10.98 7.86
C VAL A 222 14.81 -10.07 8.95
N GLY A 223 14.53 -8.83 8.62
CA GLY A 223 13.86 -7.86 9.50
C GLY A 223 12.63 -7.24 8.84
N ILE A 224 11.71 -6.74 9.66
CA ILE A 224 10.57 -5.96 9.20
C ILE A 224 10.64 -4.56 9.80
N LEU A 225 10.45 -3.56 8.97
CA LEU A 225 10.42 -2.14 9.32
C LEU A 225 9.07 -1.57 8.89
N GLY A 226 8.14 -1.35 9.82
CA GLY A 226 6.79 -0.93 9.50
C GLY A 226 6.26 0.20 10.39
N TRP A 227 5.43 1.07 9.81
CA TRP A 227 4.73 2.15 10.49
C TRP A 227 3.22 1.99 10.35
N SER A 228 2.47 2.43 11.37
CA SER A 228 1.02 2.42 11.34
C SER A 228 0.47 1.01 11.09
N HIS A 229 -0.30 0.78 10.05
CA HIS A 229 -0.73 -0.56 9.64
C HIS A 229 0.47 -1.47 9.30
N GLY A 230 1.53 -0.94 8.66
CA GLY A 230 2.79 -1.69 8.48
C GLY A 230 3.43 -2.12 9.81
N GLY A 231 3.23 -1.34 10.88
CA GLY A 231 3.63 -1.70 12.24
C GLY A 231 2.78 -2.83 12.83
N LEU A 232 1.48 -2.85 12.56
CA LEU A 232 0.61 -3.99 12.88
C LEU A 232 1.10 -5.26 12.18
N ILE A 233 1.38 -5.17 10.88
CA ILE A 233 1.90 -6.30 10.09
C ILE A 233 3.22 -6.80 10.68
N ALA A 234 4.14 -5.90 11.03
CA ALA A 234 5.43 -6.28 11.63
C ALA A 234 5.25 -7.04 12.95
N LEU A 235 4.37 -6.56 13.83
CA LEU A 235 4.06 -7.20 15.10
C LEU A 235 3.43 -8.58 14.90
N MET A 236 2.37 -8.68 14.11
CA MET A 236 1.65 -9.94 13.89
C MET A 236 2.52 -10.96 13.17
N ALA A 237 3.31 -10.55 12.16
CA ALA A 237 4.27 -11.42 11.49
C ALA A 237 5.30 -11.99 12.46
N ALA A 238 5.83 -11.18 13.38
CA ALA A 238 6.77 -11.63 14.40
C ALA A 238 6.13 -12.57 15.44
N TYR A 239 4.85 -12.43 15.71
CA TYR A 239 4.11 -13.31 16.63
C TYR A 239 3.75 -14.65 16.00
N GLU A 240 3.43 -14.67 14.71
CA GLU A 240 2.98 -15.87 14.00
C GLU A 240 4.13 -16.65 13.34
N HIS A 241 5.20 -15.94 12.94
CA HIS A 241 6.35 -16.52 12.23
C HIS A 241 7.71 -16.15 12.86
N PRO A 242 7.91 -16.35 14.18
CA PRO A 242 9.13 -15.90 14.88
C PRO A 242 10.42 -16.53 14.33
N ASP A 243 10.34 -17.74 13.76
CA ASP A 243 11.51 -18.44 13.20
C ASP A 243 12.01 -17.82 11.88
N ARG A 244 11.21 -17.00 11.21
CA ARG A 244 11.53 -16.38 9.93
C ARG A 244 12.08 -14.94 10.07
N ILE A 245 11.92 -14.35 11.24
CA ILE A 245 12.19 -12.92 11.49
C ILE A 245 13.24 -12.79 12.58
N ARG A 246 14.23 -11.92 12.35
CA ARG A 246 15.35 -11.71 13.29
C ARG A 246 15.19 -10.48 14.16
N ALA A 247 14.52 -9.45 13.70
CA ALA A 247 14.20 -8.23 14.44
C ALA A 247 13.09 -7.47 13.75
N ILE A 248 12.30 -6.70 14.50
CA ILE A 248 11.26 -5.84 13.96
C ILE A 248 11.32 -4.43 14.56
N TYR A 249 10.97 -3.46 13.73
CA TYR A 249 10.62 -2.12 14.16
C TYR A 249 9.14 -1.86 13.89
N ALA A 250 8.42 -1.38 14.89
CA ALA A 250 7.03 -1.01 14.83
C ALA A 250 6.87 0.47 15.24
N GLY A 251 6.81 1.36 14.28
CA GLY A 251 6.59 2.79 14.48
C GLY A 251 5.10 3.13 14.48
N VAL A 252 4.63 3.88 15.48
CA VAL A 252 3.22 4.28 15.61
C VAL A 252 2.23 3.18 15.21
N PRO A 253 2.43 1.93 15.72
CA PRO A 253 1.72 0.77 15.19
C PRO A 253 0.25 0.79 15.56
N VAL A 254 -0.63 0.46 14.61
CA VAL A 254 -1.98 0.04 14.95
C VAL A 254 -1.87 -1.26 15.76
N SER A 255 -2.35 -1.25 17.00
CA SER A 255 -2.08 -2.34 17.93
C SER A 255 -3.30 -2.83 18.72
N ASP A 256 -4.36 -2.03 18.80
CA ASP A 256 -5.61 -2.37 19.50
C ASP A 256 -6.83 -1.88 18.72
N LEU A 257 -7.41 -2.74 17.89
CA LEU A 257 -8.57 -2.38 17.07
C LEU A 257 -9.83 -2.12 17.89
N VAL A 258 -9.93 -2.65 19.10
CA VAL A 258 -11.08 -2.36 19.98
C VAL A 258 -10.97 -0.95 20.52
N ALA A 259 -9.80 -0.55 21.02
CA ALA A 259 -9.55 0.82 21.46
C ALA A 259 -9.67 1.80 20.29
N ARG A 260 -9.12 1.45 19.10
CA ARG A 260 -9.18 2.26 17.89
C ARG A 260 -10.62 2.57 17.48
N MET A 261 -11.51 1.59 17.50
CA MET A 261 -12.94 1.81 17.22
C MET A 261 -13.62 2.71 18.26
N GLY A 262 -13.03 2.82 19.45
CA GLY A 262 -13.54 3.69 20.51
C GLY A 262 -13.28 5.18 20.26
N TYR A 263 -12.17 5.55 19.63
CA TYR A 263 -11.81 6.95 19.36
C TYR A 263 -11.95 7.37 17.90
N ALA A 264 -12.01 6.42 16.96
CA ALA A 264 -12.21 6.69 15.53
C ALA A 264 -13.60 7.32 15.27
N ASP A 265 -13.73 8.05 14.18
CA ASP A 265 -15.01 8.61 13.74
C ASP A 265 -15.96 7.54 13.17
N GLU A 266 -17.16 7.96 12.80
CA GLU A 266 -18.19 7.04 12.30
C GLU A 266 -17.84 6.49 10.91
N GLU A 267 -17.23 7.28 10.04
CA GLU A 267 -16.84 6.88 8.68
C GLU A 267 -15.81 5.75 8.75
N TYR A 268 -14.77 5.91 9.56
CA TYR A 268 -13.76 4.89 9.80
C TYR A 268 -14.35 3.59 10.38
N ARG A 269 -15.25 3.68 11.38
CA ARG A 269 -15.93 2.51 11.94
C ARG A 269 -16.79 1.77 10.90
N ASN A 270 -17.47 2.52 10.02
CA ASN A 270 -18.29 1.96 8.95
C ASN A 270 -17.44 1.24 7.91
N GLU A 271 -16.28 1.78 7.56
CA GLU A 271 -15.32 1.13 6.66
C GLU A 271 -14.87 -0.23 7.21
N PHE A 272 -14.47 -0.29 8.48
CA PHE A 272 -14.04 -1.54 9.12
C PHE A 272 -15.15 -2.58 9.23
N SER A 273 -16.39 -2.15 9.38
CA SER A 273 -17.56 -3.04 9.41
C SER A 273 -18.09 -3.43 8.03
N ALA A 274 -17.58 -2.84 6.95
CA ALA A 274 -17.99 -3.15 5.59
C ALA A 274 -17.69 -4.61 5.21
N PRO A 275 -18.51 -5.25 4.35
CA PRO A 275 -18.34 -6.66 3.99
C PRO A 275 -16.98 -7.03 3.38
N HIS A 276 -16.33 -6.08 2.71
CA HIS A 276 -15.00 -6.26 2.11
C HIS A 276 -13.87 -6.09 3.13
N HIS A 277 -14.13 -5.56 4.31
CA HIS A 277 -13.16 -5.36 5.39
C HIS A 277 -13.30 -6.45 6.46
N ILE A 278 -13.51 -6.11 7.76
CA ILE A 278 -13.77 -7.11 8.81
C ILE A 278 -15.18 -7.70 8.68
N GLY A 279 -16.13 -6.92 8.17
CA GLY A 279 -17.48 -7.38 7.85
C GLY A 279 -18.47 -7.30 8.99
N LYS A 280 -18.05 -6.92 10.19
CA LYS A 280 -18.86 -6.71 11.40
C LYS A 280 -18.27 -5.59 12.23
N SER A 281 -19.09 -4.84 12.95
CA SER A 281 -18.59 -3.84 13.90
C SER A 281 -17.97 -4.49 15.15
N ALA A 282 -17.13 -3.75 15.86
CA ALA A 282 -16.53 -4.22 17.11
C ALA A 282 -17.57 -4.60 18.17
N ASN A 283 -18.74 -3.94 18.18
CA ASN A 283 -19.84 -4.28 19.07
C ASN A 283 -20.54 -5.60 18.69
N GLN A 284 -20.52 -5.97 17.42
CA GLN A 284 -21.10 -7.22 16.92
C GLN A 284 -20.19 -8.42 17.08
N ASP A 285 -18.85 -8.20 16.98
CA ASP A 285 -17.88 -9.29 17.07
C ASP A 285 -16.54 -8.79 17.68
N VAL A 286 -16.55 -8.49 18.97
CA VAL A 286 -15.35 -8.04 19.68
C VAL A 286 -14.21 -9.08 19.67
N ALA A 287 -14.56 -10.37 19.59
CA ALA A 287 -13.58 -11.44 19.55
C ALA A 287 -12.73 -11.37 18.26
N GLU A 288 -13.35 -11.07 17.12
CA GLU A 288 -12.66 -10.91 15.85
C GLU A 288 -11.73 -9.68 15.86
N TYR A 289 -12.17 -8.56 16.42
CA TYR A 289 -11.30 -7.38 16.59
C TYR A 289 -10.11 -7.66 17.50
N ARG A 290 -10.31 -8.38 18.60
CA ARG A 290 -9.21 -8.80 19.47
C ARG A 290 -8.25 -9.75 18.79
N ARG A 291 -8.75 -10.71 18.01
CA ARG A 291 -7.93 -11.65 17.24
C ARG A 291 -6.99 -10.93 16.28
N ARG A 292 -7.41 -9.79 15.73
CA ARG A 292 -6.65 -8.96 14.78
C ARG A 292 -5.77 -7.89 15.44
N SER A 293 -5.79 -7.80 16.77
CA SER A 293 -5.09 -6.76 17.54
C SER A 293 -3.80 -7.28 18.14
N PRO A 294 -2.63 -6.76 17.76
CA PRO A 294 -1.33 -7.16 18.33
C PRO A 294 -1.28 -7.20 19.86
N VAL A 295 -1.95 -6.27 20.54
CA VAL A 295 -1.97 -6.20 22.02
C VAL A 295 -2.48 -7.46 22.68
N ASN A 296 -3.31 -8.25 22.00
CA ASN A 296 -3.85 -9.51 22.53
C ASN A 296 -2.98 -10.75 22.27
N HIS A 297 -1.80 -10.57 21.67
CA HIS A 297 -0.89 -11.65 21.29
C HIS A 297 0.54 -11.43 21.80
N VAL A 298 0.74 -10.49 22.71
CA VAL A 298 2.08 -10.08 23.20
C VAL A 298 2.88 -11.21 23.81
N GLU A 299 2.22 -12.25 24.33
CA GLU A 299 2.88 -13.45 24.87
C GLU A 299 3.66 -14.23 23.82
N LYS A 300 3.34 -14.06 22.54
CA LYS A 300 4.03 -14.71 21.41
C LYS A 300 5.32 -14.02 21.01
N LEU A 301 5.60 -12.80 21.50
CA LEU A 301 6.84 -12.11 21.15
C LEU A 301 8.07 -12.91 21.52
N ALA A 302 8.86 -13.30 20.52
CA ALA A 302 10.08 -14.09 20.68
C ALA A 302 11.30 -13.47 19.96
N VAL A 303 11.12 -12.33 19.28
CA VAL A 303 12.18 -11.65 18.53
C VAL A 303 12.43 -10.24 19.10
N PRO A 304 13.62 -9.66 18.90
CA PRO A 304 13.91 -8.27 19.24
C PRO A 304 12.91 -7.30 18.59
N LEU A 305 12.35 -6.41 19.40
CA LEU A 305 11.34 -5.42 19.02
C LEU A 305 11.76 -4.02 19.49
N LEU A 306 11.66 -3.05 18.59
CA LEU A 306 11.69 -1.63 18.94
C LEU A 306 10.35 -0.99 18.58
N VAL A 307 9.73 -0.30 19.53
CA VAL A 307 8.46 0.43 19.36
C VAL A 307 8.69 1.92 19.55
N HIS A 308 8.24 2.74 18.61
CA HIS A 308 8.20 4.20 18.75
C HIS A 308 6.77 4.71 18.63
N THR A 309 6.42 5.74 19.40
CA THR A 309 5.17 6.48 19.25
C THR A 309 5.37 7.95 19.64
N ASN A 310 4.39 8.80 19.33
CA ASN A 310 4.43 10.24 19.56
C ASN A 310 3.13 10.73 20.20
N THR A 311 3.24 11.57 21.23
CA THR A 311 2.05 12.09 21.94
C THR A 311 1.18 13.00 21.09
N SER A 312 1.71 13.59 20.01
CA SER A 312 0.97 14.42 19.05
C SER A 312 0.50 13.64 17.80
N ASP A 313 0.46 12.31 17.86
CA ASP A 313 -0.10 11.47 16.81
C ASP A 313 -1.63 11.55 16.85
N ASP A 314 -2.23 12.03 15.76
CA ASP A 314 -3.67 12.24 15.58
C ASP A 314 -4.35 11.13 14.75
N ASP A 315 -3.59 10.14 14.30
CA ASP A 315 -4.09 8.94 13.61
C ASP A 315 -4.07 7.71 14.55
N VAL A 316 -2.89 7.28 14.99
CA VAL A 316 -2.78 6.23 16.01
C VAL A 316 -2.51 6.90 17.36
N TYR A 317 -3.56 7.06 18.14
CA TYR A 317 -3.46 7.75 19.44
C TYR A 317 -2.43 7.06 20.34
N VAL A 318 -1.60 7.85 20.99
CA VAL A 318 -0.54 7.37 21.90
C VAL A 318 -1.05 6.35 22.91
N LEU A 319 -2.28 6.51 23.41
CA LEU A 319 -2.91 5.58 24.37
C LEU A 319 -3.03 4.14 23.83
N GLU A 320 -3.22 3.96 22.52
CA GLU A 320 -3.26 2.64 21.89
C GLU A 320 -1.89 1.95 22.00
N VAL A 321 -0.81 2.68 21.71
CA VAL A 321 0.55 2.15 21.80
C VAL A 321 1.03 2.01 23.25
N GLU A 322 0.62 2.90 24.15
CA GLU A 322 0.86 2.74 25.58
C GLU A 322 0.22 1.47 26.13
N HIS A 323 -0.98 1.11 25.65
CA HIS A 323 -1.62 -0.16 26.00
C HIS A 323 -0.80 -1.37 25.53
N LEU A 324 -0.29 -1.35 24.28
CA LEU A 324 0.64 -2.37 23.78
C LEU A 324 1.88 -2.48 24.65
N ILE A 325 2.53 -1.35 24.98
CA ILE A 325 3.73 -1.30 25.83
C ILE A 325 3.43 -1.89 27.23
N ALA A 326 2.29 -1.52 27.81
CA ALA A 326 1.86 -2.03 29.12
C ALA A 326 1.61 -3.55 29.08
N ALA A 327 0.96 -4.05 28.03
CA ALA A 327 0.70 -5.47 27.85
C ALA A 327 2.01 -6.28 27.66
N LEU A 328 2.95 -5.79 26.85
CA LEU A 328 4.27 -6.41 26.68
C LEU A 328 5.04 -6.48 27.99
N LYS A 329 5.04 -5.43 28.78
CA LYS A 329 5.65 -5.40 30.13
C LYS A 329 4.99 -6.39 31.07
N ALA A 330 3.66 -6.42 31.11
CA ALA A 330 2.89 -7.33 31.95
C ALA A 330 3.16 -8.81 31.58
N ALA A 331 3.39 -9.10 30.29
CA ALA A 331 3.79 -10.42 29.81
C ALA A 331 5.28 -10.72 30.02
N GLY A 332 6.05 -9.84 30.67
CA GLY A 332 7.49 -10.03 30.96
C GLY A 332 8.38 -10.03 29.72
N LYS A 333 7.93 -9.42 28.62
CA LYS A 333 8.69 -9.39 27.36
C LYS A 333 9.85 -8.39 27.42
N GLN A 334 10.95 -8.75 26.76
CA GLN A 334 12.09 -7.86 26.59
C GLN A 334 11.97 -7.17 25.21
N PHE A 335 11.92 -5.84 25.22
CA PHE A 335 11.80 -5.01 24.03
C PHE A 335 12.28 -3.59 24.32
N GLU A 336 12.58 -2.84 23.28
CA GLU A 336 12.94 -1.43 23.37
C GLU A 336 11.73 -0.58 22.94
N TYR A 337 11.57 0.60 23.56
CA TYR A 337 10.52 1.53 23.15
C TYR A 337 10.90 2.97 23.52
N GLU A 338 10.34 3.92 22.77
CA GLU A 338 10.41 5.34 23.12
C GLU A 338 9.07 6.02 22.78
N ILE A 339 8.57 6.84 23.73
CA ILE A 339 7.39 7.68 23.56
C ILE A 339 7.90 9.12 23.41
N PHE A 340 7.89 9.62 22.19
CA PHE A 340 8.29 10.99 21.90
C PHE A 340 7.19 11.95 22.34
N ARG A 341 7.59 13.05 23.00
CA ARG A 341 6.65 14.06 23.44
C ARG A 341 6.63 15.21 22.46
N ASP A 342 5.44 15.47 21.88
CA ASP A 342 5.18 16.59 20.97
C ASP A 342 6.21 16.70 19.83
N ALA A 343 6.73 15.57 19.36
CA ALA A 343 7.67 15.59 18.25
C ALA A 343 6.98 16.11 16.98
N PRO A 344 7.62 17.08 16.27
CA PRO A 344 7.04 17.66 15.06
C PRO A 344 6.76 16.60 13.99
N GLY A 345 5.58 16.68 13.35
CA GLY A 345 5.20 15.77 12.28
C GLY A 345 4.11 14.76 12.66
N GLY A 346 3.65 14.77 13.94
CA GLY A 346 2.51 13.94 14.35
C GLY A 346 2.73 12.46 14.03
N HIS A 347 1.83 11.86 13.27
CA HIS A 347 1.93 10.46 12.83
C HIS A 347 3.16 10.15 11.96
N SER A 348 3.78 11.16 11.35
CA SER A 348 4.94 11.01 10.47
C SER A 348 6.26 11.51 11.07
N PHE A 349 6.32 11.73 12.38
CA PHE A 349 7.38 12.43 13.11
C PHE A 349 8.80 11.91 12.82
N ASP A 350 8.97 10.62 12.53
CA ASP A 350 10.25 9.96 12.22
C ASP A 350 10.50 9.74 10.71
N ARG A 351 9.46 9.94 9.87
CA ARG A 351 9.51 9.75 8.42
C ARG A 351 9.65 11.04 7.62
N ILE A 352 9.36 12.18 8.22
CA ILE A 352 9.60 13.50 7.59
C ILE A 352 11.09 13.82 7.56
N ASP A 353 11.48 14.79 6.74
CA ASP A 353 12.87 15.18 6.62
C ASP A 353 13.23 16.38 7.51
N THR A 354 13.34 16.12 8.81
CA THR A 354 13.82 17.07 9.81
C THR A 354 15.04 16.53 10.53
N PRO A 355 15.90 17.38 11.14
CA PRO A 355 17.01 16.91 11.96
C PRO A 355 16.58 15.95 13.06
N ALA A 356 15.46 16.22 13.75
CA ALA A 356 14.91 15.35 14.78
C ALA A 356 14.50 13.99 14.23
N ALA A 357 13.82 13.95 13.07
CA ALA A 357 13.44 12.71 12.43
C ALA A 357 14.64 11.87 11.98
N ARG A 358 15.71 12.51 11.52
CA ARG A 358 16.97 11.81 11.18
C ARG A 358 17.64 11.19 12.40
N GLU A 359 17.67 11.88 13.53
CA GLU A 359 18.14 11.34 14.82
C GLU A 359 17.35 10.09 15.21
N ILE A 360 16.02 10.13 15.06
CA ILE A 360 15.13 9.01 15.38
C ILE A 360 15.39 7.85 14.42
N ARG A 361 15.48 8.10 13.10
CA ARG A 361 15.80 7.06 12.13
C ARG A 361 17.18 6.44 12.36
N PHE A 362 18.16 7.25 12.75
CA PHE A 362 19.50 6.75 13.11
C PHE A 362 19.43 5.73 14.27
N ARG A 363 18.60 5.98 15.30
CA ARG A 363 18.39 5.02 16.41
C ARG A 363 17.71 3.75 15.92
N ILE A 364 16.69 3.86 15.04
CA ILE A 364 16.02 2.72 14.42
C ILE A 364 17.03 1.86 13.65
N TYR A 365 17.86 2.49 12.83
CA TYR A 365 18.85 1.77 12.03
C TYR A 365 19.96 1.14 12.89
N ARG A 366 20.36 1.79 13.95
CA ARG A 366 21.31 1.20 14.92
C ARG A 366 20.74 -0.05 15.59
N PHE A 367 19.47 -0.01 16.01
CA PHE A 367 18.79 -1.18 16.56
C PHE A 367 18.77 -2.32 15.51
N LEU A 368 18.28 -2.06 14.31
CA LEU A 368 18.24 -3.05 13.25
C LEU A 368 19.63 -3.59 12.89
N ALA A 369 20.63 -2.72 12.80
CA ALA A 369 21.99 -3.12 12.50
C ALA A 369 22.61 -4.04 13.58
N GLY A 370 22.27 -3.85 14.84
CA GLY A 370 22.69 -4.71 15.94
C GLY A 370 22.25 -6.17 15.76
N HIS A 371 21.09 -6.38 15.14
CA HIS A 371 20.50 -7.71 14.94
C HIS A 371 20.72 -8.28 13.54
N LEU A 372 20.68 -7.43 12.50
CA LEU A 372 20.74 -7.85 11.10
C LEU A 372 22.14 -7.74 10.48
N ARG A 373 23.03 -6.93 11.04
CA ARG A 373 24.43 -6.79 10.66
C ARG A 373 24.61 -6.49 9.16
N PRO A 374 24.12 -5.34 8.66
CA PRO A 374 24.40 -4.90 7.30
C PRO A 374 25.90 -4.63 7.15
N GLU A 375 26.37 -4.51 5.92
CA GLU A 375 27.78 -4.32 5.62
C GLU A 375 28.33 -2.98 6.13
N ARG A 376 27.52 -1.93 6.01
CA ARG A 376 27.92 -0.53 6.30
C ARG A 376 26.90 0.18 7.19
N PRO A 377 26.73 -0.26 8.46
CA PRO A 377 25.84 0.44 9.37
C PRO A 377 26.34 1.87 9.59
N PHE A 378 25.42 2.83 9.64
CA PHE A 378 25.79 4.22 9.91
C PHE A 378 26.44 4.39 11.28
N GLY A 379 27.55 5.11 11.34
CA GLY A 379 28.25 5.51 12.57
C GLY A 379 27.72 6.82 13.15
N SER A 380 27.06 7.66 12.35
CA SER A 380 26.55 8.96 12.79
C SER A 380 25.33 9.42 11.98
N VAL A 381 24.63 10.43 12.50
CA VAL A 381 23.50 11.10 11.82
C VAL A 381 23.95 11.85 10.57
N GLU A 382 25.18 12.34 10.55
CA GLU A 382 25.79 13.01 9.38
C GLU A 382 25.97 12.03 8.21
N GLU A 383 26.37 10.78 8.47
CA GLU A 383 26.45 9.73 7.46
C GLU A 383 25.07 9.41 6.89
N LEU A 384 24.06 9.24 7.75
CA LEU A 384 22.69 9.06 7.35
C LEU A 384 22.20 10.22 6.47
N SER A 385 22.47 11.47 6.90
CA SER A 385 22.02 12.66 6.18
C SER A 385 22.64 12.77 4.77
N ARG A 386 23.89 12.33 4.60
CA ARG A 386 24.54 12.28 3.28
C ARG A 386 23.93 11.19 2.38
N ALA A 387 23.46 10.10 2.97
CA ALA A 387 22.85 8.99 2.24
C ALA A 387 21.42 9.30 1.75
N SER A 388 20.69 10.16 2.45
CA SER A 388 19.27 10.46 2.18
C SER A 388 19.03 11.10 0.81
N TYR A 389 20.03 11.82 0.26
CA TYR A 389 19.91 12.59 -0.98
C TYR A 389 21.05 12.32 -1.95
N ARG A 390 20.90 12.82 -3.18
CA ARG A 390 21.94 12.86 -4.21
C ARG A 390 22.89 14.02 -3.95
#